data_34dec0e3e80b52e7149eee1cf3312fae
#
_entry.id   34dec0e3e80b52e7149eee1cf3312fae
#
_cell.length_a   1.000
_cell.length_b   1.000
_cell.length_c   1.000
_cell.angle_alpha   90.00
_cell.angle_beta   90.00
_cell.angle_gamma   90.00
#
_symmetry.space_group_name_H-M   'P 1'
#
loop_
_entity.id
_entity.type
_entity.pdbx_description
1 polymer ?
#
loop_
_entity_poly.entity_id
_entity_poly.type
_entity_poly.pdbx_seq_one_letter_code
_entity_poly.pdbx_strand_id
1 'polypeptide(L)'
;MVVFSIILPTLNEGAMLSMTVDSIARHGDGLPYEVLVVDDGSTDGSTSSVVGSSVRRVHVLQGGGLGVARARNLGAAQARGEVLVFMDAHCRVSPGWLEGLAALLSYRDIGLVGPSFTKLDATTPRGCGMRWADHTLDPCWFEPQDGVGGYCVPLTTGACQALRRDAFVALGGYDAGFTRWGFEDVEMCLRTWLFGFRVAVEPAVVIAHYFREARDNYDVDDVEITYNFLRMAYLHFSPTRIQRVLRAVQANPHVRAAQERLADSDVFDRRADLLGRRQRDDEWYFREVNGPLVD
;
A
#
# COMPACT_ATOMS: atom_id res chain seq x y z
N MET A 1 -9.99 13.74 -20.55
CA MET A 1 -9.84 13.85 -19.08
C MET A 1 -9.18 12.58 -18.61
N VAL A 2 -8.15 12.62 -17.75
CA VAL A 2 -7.54 11.41 -17.18
C VAL A 2 -8.39 10.95 -16.01
N VAL A 3 -8.82 9.69 -16.01
CA VAL A 3 -9.63 9.12 -14.92
C VAL A 3 -8.74 8.41 -13.89
N PHE A 4 -7.70 7.68 -14.35
CA PHE A 4 -6.80 6.92 -13.50
C PHE A 4 -5.37 7.43 -13.60
N SER A 5 -4.69 7.58 -12.47
CA SER A 5 -3.24 7.73 -12.41
C SER A 5 -2.66 6.51 -11.72
N ILE A 6 -1.91 5.71 -12.48
CA ILE A 6 -1.23 4.50 -12.00
C ILE A 6 0.17 4.92 -11.58
N ILE A 7 0.49 4.76 -10.31
CA ILE A 7 1.73 5.23 -9.68
C ILE A 7 2.56 4.01 -9.32
N LEU A 8 3.73 3.91 -9.93
CA LEU A 8 4.67 2.79 -9.79
C LEU A 8 5.95 3.28 -9.09
N PRO A 9 6.07 3.20 -7.76
CA PRO A 9 7.35 3.40 -7.11
C PRO A 9 8.31 2.31 -7.59
N THR A 10 9.53 2.71 -7.95
CA THR A 10 10.47 1.84 -8.66
C THR A 10 11.87 2.00 -8.10
N LEU A 11 12.53 0.89 -7.77
CA LEU A 11 13.94 0.85 -7.40
C LEU A 11 14.56 -0.48 -7.87
N ASN A 12 15.46 -0.40 -8.88
CA ASN A 12 16.20 -1.55 -9.39
C ASN A 12 15.30 -2.75 -9.77
N GLU A 13 14.26 -2.51 -10.55
CA GLU A 13 13.25 -3.52 -10.93
C GLU A 13 13.63 -4.36 -12.16
N GLY A 14 14.75 -4.02 -12.82
CA GLY A 14 15.20 -4.73 -14.02
C GLY A 14 14.11 -4.83 -15.10
N ALA A 15 13.93 -6.02 -15.65
CA ALA A 15 12.90 -6.29 -16.65
C ALA A 15 11.46 -6.30 -16.10
N MET A 16 11.27 -6.34 -14.78
CA MET A 16 9.94 -6.38 -14.19
C MET A 16 9.18 -5.08 -14.42
N LEU A 17 9.85 -3.93 -14.41
CA LEU A 17 9.22 -2.65 -14.70
C LEU A 17 8.62 -2.62 -16.11
N SER A 18 9.36 -3.03 -17.13
CA SER A 18 8.84 -3.08 -18.51
C SER A 18 7.69 -4.07 -18.63
N MET A 19 7.80 -5.25 -18.01
CA MET A 19 6.72 -6.23 -17.96
C MET A 19 5.44 -5.64 -17.35
N THR A 20 5.57 -4.89 -16.26
CA THR A 20 4.43 -4.26 -15.59
C THR A 20 3.77 -3.20 -16.47
N VAL A 21 4.57 -2.30 -17.05
CA VAL A 21 4.11 -1.24 -17.95
C VAL A 21 3.43 -1.82 -19.20
N ASP A 22 4.03 -2.86 -19.83
CA ASP A 22 3.45 -3.55 -20.99
C ASP A 22 2.12 -4.26 -20.64
N SER A 23 2.02 -4.82 -19.45
CA SER A 23 0.79 -5.44 -18.95
C SER A 23 -0.31 -4.40 -18.79
N ILE A 24 0.00 -3.23 -18.21
CA ILE A 24 -0.93 -2.11 -18.08
C ILE A 24 -1.37 -1.63 -19.47
N ALA A 25 -0.44 -1.46 -20.39
CA ALA A 25 -0.74 -1.01 -21.76
C ALA A 25 -1.67 -1.96 -22.50
N ARG A 26 -1.46 -3.27 -22.31
CA ARG A 26 -2.28 -4.32 -22.96
C ARG A 26 -3.70 -4.41 -22.41
N HIS A 27 -3.89 -4.10 -21.12
CA HIS A 27 -5.16 -4.31 -20.40
C HIS A 27 -5.77 -3.02 -19.84
N GLY A 28 -5.25 -1.85 -20.19
CA GLY A 28 -5.81 -0.54 -19.86
C GLY A 28 -6.72 0.04 -20.93
N ASP A 29 -7.09 -0.75 -21.93
CA ASP A 29 -7.85 -0.28 -23.08
C ASP A 29 -9.27 0.17 -22.71
N GLY A 30 -9.64 1.31 -23.28
CA GLY A 30 -10.99 1.89 -23.16
C GLY A 30 -11.11 2.95 -22.07
N LEU A 31 -10.24 2.99 -21.07
CA LEU A 31 -10.27 4.00 -20.01
C LEU A 31 -9.12 5.01 -20.14
N PRO A 32 -9.38 6.30 -19.89
CA PRO A 32 -8.31 7.30 -19.86
C PRO A 32 -7.42 7.13 -18.62
N TYR A 33 -6.18 6.72 -18.82
CA TYR A 33 -5.19 6.59 -17.74
C TYR A 33 -3.86 7.25 -18.09
N GLU A 34 -3.03 7.48 -17.08
CA GLU A 34 -1.60 7.77 -17.17
C GLU A 34 -0.81 6.85 -16.23
N VAL A 35 0.45 6.63 -16.54
CA VAL A 35 1.38 5.87 -15.70
C VAL A 35 2.49 6.80 -15.22
N LEU A 36 2.68 6.88 -13.93
CA LEU A 36 3.72 7.66 -13.27
C LEU A 36 4.70 6.68 -12.63
N VAL A 37 5.83 6.46 -13.27
CA VAL A 37 6.95 5.70 -12.73
C VAL A 37 7.75 6.64 -11.84
N VAL A 38 7.83 6.36 -10.54
CA VAL A 38 8.62 7.14 -9.60
C VAL A 38 9.91 6.40 -9.32
N ASP A 39 10.97 6.81 -10.00
CA ASP A 39 12.31 6.23 -9.87
C ASP A 39 13.00 6.71 -8.60
N ASP A 40 13.08 5.84 -7.61
CA ASP A 40 13.65 6.17 -6.31
C ASP A 40 15.17 5.98 -6.21
N GLY A 41 15.86 6.12 -7.35
CA GLY A 41 17.31 6.08 -7.43
C GLY A 41 17.84 4.79 -8.03
N SER A 42 17.17 4.23 -9.05
CA SER A 42 17.62 3.01 -9.74
C SER A 42 18.98 3.22 -10.43
N THR A 43 19.82 2.20 -10.32
CA THR A 43 21.15 2.17 -10.94
C THR A 43 21.30 1.06 -11.99
N ASP A 44 20.26 0.24 -12.17
CA ASP A 44 20.22 -0.93 -13.05
C ASP A 44 19.75 -0.62 -14.49
N GLY A 45 19.38 0.63 -14.77
CA GLY A 45 18.86 1.06 -16.06
C GLY A 45 17.40 0.66 -16.33
N SER A 46 16.68 0.09 -15.35
CA SER A 46 15.29 -0.37 -15.50
C SER A 46 14.36 0.73 -16.02
N THR A 47 14.49 1.95 -15.51
CA THR A 47 13.66 3.10 -15.92
C THR A 47 13.92 3.56 -17.35
N SER A 48 15.13 3.37 -17.87
CA SER A 48 15.47 3.67 -19.26
C SER A 48 14.70 2.81 -20.25
N SER A 49 14.32 1.59 -19.86
CA SER A 49 13.58 0.65 -20.71
C SER A 49 12.14 1.11 -21.00
N VAL A 50 11.56 1.95 -20.15
CA VAL A 50 10.19 2.46 -20.30
C VAL A 50 10.14 3.88 -20.84
N VAL A 51 11.26 4.62 -20.82
CA VAL A 51 11.40 5.92 -21.47
C VAL A 51 11.41 5.73 -22.98
N GLY A 52 10.41 6.30 -23.68
CA GLY A 52 10.29 6.14 -25.13
C GLY A 52 9.68 4.82 -25.59
N SER A 53 9.16 3.99 -24.68
CA SER A 53 8.37 2.83 -25.03
C SER A 53 7.16 3.23 -25.89
N SER A 54 6.62 2.29 -26.68
CA SER A 54 5.40 2.51 -27.47
C SER A 54 4.17 2.80 -26.61
N VAL A 55 4.30 2.64 -25.29
CA VAL A 55 3.27 2.95 -24.30
C VAL A 55 3.18 4.47 -24.16
N ARG A 56 2.24 5.05 -24.89
CA ARG A 56 1.90 6.48 -24.78
C ARG A 56 1.32 6.72 -23.38
N ARG A 57 1.86 7.67 -22.61
CA ARG A 57 1.36 8.10 -21.29
C ARG A 57 2.20 7.64 -20.10
N VAL A 58 3.42 7.14 -20.31
CA VAL A 58 4.35 6.87 -19.22
C VAL A 58 5.19 8.12 -18.95
N HIS A 59 5.20 8.56 -17.72
CA HIS A 59 6.02 9.66 -17.22
C HIS A 59 6.94 9.14 -16.12
N VAL A 60 8.24 9.38 -16.26
CA VAL A 60 9.22 9.03 -15.22
C VAL A 60 9.51 10.25 -14.36
N LEU A 61 9.35 10.11 -13.06
CA LEU A 61 9.64 11.10 -12.03
C LEU A 61 10.87 10.64 -11.24
N GLN A 62 11.74 11.57 -10.85
CA GLN A 62 12.92 11.25 -10.05
C GLN A 62 12.63 11.46 -8.57
N GLY A 63 12.71 10.38 -7.78
CA GLY A 63 12.54 10.38 -6.34
C GLY A 63 13.86 10.65 -5.61
N GLY A 64 14.89 9.86 -5.92
CA GLY A 64 16.24 10.05 -5.36
C GLY A 64 16.42 9.52 -3.93
N GLY A 65 15.87 8.35 -3.61
CA GLY A 65 16.03 7.71 -2.31
C GLY A 65 15.02 8.15 -1.24
N LEU A 66 13.80 8.44 -1.68
CA LEU A 66 12.72 8.90 -0.78
C LEU A 66 12.15 7.78 0.11
N GLY A 67 12.22 6.53 -0.35
CA GLY A 67 11.44 5.39 0.17
C GLY A 67 10.01 5.36 -0.39
N VAL A 68 9.37 4.19 -0.31
CA VAL A 68 8.13 3.88 -1.02
C VAL A 68 6.97 4.82 -0.67
N ALA A 69 6.79 5.19 0.61
CA ALA A 69 5.72 6.08 1.04
C ALA A 69 5.82 7.46 0.39
N ARG A 70 7.00 8.07 0.41
CA ARG A 70 7.25 9.39 -0.18
C ARG A 70 7.25 9.32 -1.70
N ALA A 71 7.75 8.24 -2.30
CA ALA A 71 7.68 8.02 -3.75
C ALA A 71 6.22 7.95 -4.23
N ARG A 72 5.34 7.23 -3.52
CA ARG A 72 3.90 7.21 -3.80
C ARG A 72 3.27 8.61 -3.68
N ASN A 73 3.62 9.37 -2.64
CA ASN A 73 3.16 10.75 -2.48
C ASN A 73 3.64 11.66 -3.61
N LEU A 74 4.90 11.54 -4.05
CA LEU A 74 5.44 12.29 -5.18
C LEU A 74 4.64 12.00 -6.46
N GLY A 75 4.38 10.73 -6.75
CA GLY A 75 3.53 10.33 -7.86
C GLY A 75 2.11 10.90 -7.75
N ALA A 76 1.49 10.82 -6.58
CA ALA A 76 0.16 11.36 -6.33
C ALA A 76 0.09 12.88 -6.52
N ALA A 77 1.12 13.62 -6.16
CA ALA A 77 1.21 15.08 -6.34
C ALA A 77 1.27 15.48 -7.82
N GLN A 78 1.85 14.65 -8.70
CA GLN A 78 1.94 14.89 -10.13
C GLN A 78 0.78 14.27 -10.91
N ALA A 79 0.00 13.39 -10.27
CA ALA A 79 -1.12 12.70 -10.87
C ALA A 79 -2.27 13.64 -11.26
N ARG A 80 -2.98 13.33 -12.35
CA ARG A 80 -4.12 14.10 -12.87
C ARG A 80 -5.44 13.35 -12.76
N GLY A 81 -5.41 12.04 -12.53
CA GLY A 81 -6.58 11.18 -12.44
C GLY A 81 -7.42 11.43 -11.19
N GLU A 82 -8.69 11.13 -11.27
CA GLU A 82 -9.64 11.17 -10.14
C GLU A 82 -9.47 9.94 -9.22
N VAL A 83 -8.95 8.85 -9.79
CA VAL A 83 -8.58 7.63 -9.08
C VAL A 83 -7.06 7.47 -9.12
N LEU A 84 -6.45 7.31 -7.95
CA LEU A 84 -5.04 7.01 -7.77
C LEU A 84 -4.90 5.51 -7.55
N VAL A 85 -4.08 4.85 -8.37
CA VAL A 85 -3.75 3.43 -8.24
C VAL A 85 -2.28 3.31 -7.92
N PHE A 86 -1.96 2.97 -6.69
CA PHE A 86 -0.58 2.67 -6.27
C PHE A 86 -0.32 1.20 -6.49
N MET A 87 0.69 0.87 -7.26
CA MET A 87 0.98 -0.52 -7.60
C MET A 87 2.50 -0.75 -7.65
N ASP A 88 2.93 -1.93 -7.20
CA ASP A 88 4.34 -2.32 -7.28
C ASP A 88 4.77 -2.54 -8.74
N ALA A 89 6.02 -2.22 -9.04
CA ALA A 89 6.57 -2.25 -10.39
C ALA A 89 6.95 -3.66 -10.90
N HIS A 90 6.42 -4.71 -10.26
CA HIS A 90 6.61 -6.12 -10.60
C HIS A 90 5.29 -6.92 -10.57
N CYS A 91 4.24 -6.29 -11.13
CA CYS A 91 2.91 -6.84 -11.23
C CYS A 91 2.49 -7.09 -12.68
N ARG A 92 1.56 -8.04 -12.88
CA ARG A 92 0.77 -8.17 -14.11
C ARG A 92 -0.70 -8.00 -13.81
N VAL A 93 -1.34 -7.14 -14.58
CA VAL A 93 -2.77 -6.90 -14.50
C VAL A 93 -3.55 -7.75 -15.49
N SER A 94 -4.84 -7.96 -15.24
CA SER A 94 -5.76 -8.71 -16.09
C SER A 94 -6.77 -7.78 -16.79
N PRO A 95 -7.46 -8.22 -17.85
CA PRO A 95 -8.50 -7.43 -18.48
C PRO A 95 -9.58 -6.98 -17.48
N GLY A 96 -10.07 -5.74 -17.60
CA GLY A 96 -11.13 -5.21 -16.76
C GLY A 96 -10.71 -4.79 -15.35
N TRP A 97 -9.41 -4.79 -15.03
CA TRP A 97 -8.92 -4.52 -13.69
C TRP A 97 -9.22 -3.10 -13.17
N LEU A 98 -9.10 -2.08 -14.03
CA LEU A 98 -9.41 -0.70 -13.66
C LEU A 98 -10.91 -0.50 -13.42
N GLU A 99 -11.73 -1.07 -14.28
CA GLU A 99 -13.19 -1.04 -14.16
C GLU A 99 -13.67 -1.69 -12.87
N GLY A 100 -13.11 -2.86 -12.54
CA GLY A 100 -13.46 -3.58 -11.31
C GLY A 100 -13.09 -2.79 -10.06
N LEU A 101 -11.88 -2.23 -9.99
CA LEU A 101 -11.48 -1.39 -8.85
C LEU A 101 -12.34 -0.12 -8.75
N ALA A 102 -12.65 0.52 -9.89
CA ALA A 102 -13.46 1.74 -9.92
C ALA A 102 -14.92 1.50 -9.52
N ALA A 103 -15.47 0.33 -9.83
CA ALA A 103 -16.85 -0.01 -9.48
C ALA A 103 -17.10 0.12 -7.97
N LEU A 104 -16.19 -0.41 -7.15
CA LEU A 104 -16.29 -0.28 -5.69
C LEU A 104 -16.02 1.15 -5.21
N LEU A 105 -15.10 1.88 -5.83
CA LEU A 105 -14.82 3.28 -5.48
C LEU A 105 -15.97 4.23 -5.81
N SER A 106 -16.99 3.79 -6.56
CA SER A 106 -18.21 4.56 -6.78
C SER A 106 -19.05 4.74 -5.50
N TYR A 107 -18.91 3.82 -4.52
CA TYR A 107 -19.50 3.97 -3.20
C TYR A 107 -18.69 4.96 -2.37
N ARG A 108 -19.34 6.06 -1.94
CA ARG A 108 -18.65 7.19 -1.27
C ARG A 108 -17.99 6.84 0.06
N ASP A 109 -18.50 5.86 0.75
CA ASP A 109 -17.97 5.36 2.02
C ASP A 109 -16.79 4.38 1.85
N ILE A 110 -16.54 3.86 0.63
CA ILE A 110 -15.33 3.09 0.34
C ILE A 110 -14.20 4.08 -0.02
N GLY A 111 -13.16 4.12 0.80
CA GLY A 111 -11.99 4.99 0.61
C GLY A 111 -10.86 4.31 -0.16
N LEU A 112 -10.68 3.01 0.06
CA LEU A 112 -9.59 2.23 -0.50
C LEU A 112 -10.09 0.86 -1.00
N VAL A 113 -9.61 0.44 -2.18
CA VAL A 113 -9.93 -0.86 -2.79
C VAL A 113 -8.64 -1.57 -3.19
N GLY A 114 -8.55 -2.87 -2.86
CA GLY A 114 -7.52 -3.78 -3.36
C GLY A 114 -8.12 -4.89 -4.23
N PRO A 115 -7.29 -5.56 -5.04
CA PRO A 115 -7.66 -6.76 -5.80
C PRO A 115 -7.41 -8.05 -5.03
N SER A 116 -7.70 -9.20 -5.65
CA SER A 116 -7.07 -10.48 -5.34
C SER A 116 -5.65 -10.55 -5.89
N PHE A 117 -4.80 -11.31 -5.21
CA PHE A 117 -3.41 -11.51 -5.61
C PHE A 117 -3.10 -12.98 -5.88
N THR A 118 -2.33 -13.23 -6.95
CA THR A 118 -1.71 -14.51 -7.24
C THR A 118 -0.21 -14.35 -7.46
N LYS A 119 0.57 -15.42 -7.44
CA LYS A 119 1.97 -15.38 -7.88
C LYS A 119 2.04 -15.18 -9.39
N LEU A 120 3.16 -14.62 -9.90
CA LEU A 120 3.36 -14.42 -11.35
C LEU A 120 3.26 -15.71 -12.18
N ASP A 121 3.60 -16.84 -11.61
CA ASP A 121 3.63 -18.17 -12.20
C ASP A 121 2.43 -19.03 -11.84
N ALA A 122 1.52 -18.53 -11.02
CA ALA A 122 0.34 -19.26 -10.55
C ALA A 122 -0.96 -18.63 -11.07
N THR A 123 -1.92 -19.47 -11.41
CA THR A 123 -3.25 -19.05 -11.83
C THR A 123 -4.22 -18.90 -10.65
N THR A 124 -3.97 -19.61 -9.55
CA THR A 124 -4.80 -19.55 -8.34
C THR A 124 -4.48 -18.30 -7.53
N PRO A 125 -5.46 -17.49 -7.16
CA PRO A 125 -5.27 -16.36 -6.25
C PRO A 125 -4.64 -16.82 -4.94
N ARG A 126 -3.63 -16.10 -4.45
CA ARG A 126 -2.99 -16.38 -3.17
C ARG A 126 -3.86 -15.91 -2.00
N GLY A 127 -4.55 -14.78 -2.18
CA GLY A 127 -5.40 -14.21 -1.15
C GLY A 127 -6.13 -12.95 -1.61
N CYS A 128 -7.14 -12.57 -0.86
CA CYS A 128 -8.00 -11.42 -1.13
C CYS A 128 -8.32 -10.69 0.17
N GLY A 129 -7.50 -9.69 0.50
CA GLY A 129 -7.53 -9.00 1.79
C GLY A 129 -6.79 -9.73 2.90
N MET A 130 -6.57 -9.04 4.00
CA MET A 130 -5.78 -9.51 5.16
C MET A 130 -6.38 -8.99 6.46
N ARG A 131 -5.95 -9.60 7.58
CA ARG A 131 -6.14 -9.09 8.93
C ARG A 131 -4.91 -9.35 9.78
N TRP A 132 -4.77 -8.67 10.89
CA TRP A 132 -3.81 -9.04 11.93
C TRP A 132 -4.37 -10.14 12.83
N ALA A 133 -3.56 -11.16 13.12
CA ALA A 133 -3.96 -12.29 13.95
C ALA A 133 -3.69 -12.05 15.43
N ASP A 134 -2.56 -11.46 15.75
CA ASP A 134 -2.07 -11.24 17.11
C ASP A 134 -1.36 -9.88 17.26
N HIS A 135 -0.74 -9.66 18.42
CA HIS A 135 -0.07 -8.40 18.74
C HIS A 135 1.30 -8.21 18.06
N THR A 136 1.81 -9.19 17.30
CA THR A 136 2.97 -9.00 16.43
C THR A 136 2.58 -8.20 15.18
N LEU A 137 1.28 -8.08 14.90
CA LEU A 137 0.70 -7.43 13.73
C LEU A 137 1.18 -8.04 12.41
N ASP A 138 1.52 -9.32 12.42
CA ASP A 138 1.79 -10.07 11.21
C ASP A 138 0.48 -10.28 10.44
N PRO A 139 0.41 -9.86 9.17
CA PRO A 139 -0.82 -9.99 8.40
C PRO A 139 -1.04 -11.44 7.95
N CYS A 140 -2.25 -11.95 8.16
CA CYS A 140 -2.71 -13.19 7.59
C CYS A 140 -3.74 -12.94 6.48
N TRP A 141 -3.61 -13.69 5.39
CA TRP A 141 -4.46 -13.58 4.21
C TRP A 141 -5.81 -14.25 4.41
N PHE A 142 -6.84 -13.64 3.82
CA PHE A 142 -8.10 -14.32 3.56
C PHE A 142 -8.04 -15.03 2.21
N GLU A 143 -8.73 -16.17 2.15
CA GLU A 143 -9.02 -16.82 0.88
C GLU A 143 -10.07 -16.00 0.12
N PRO A 144 -10.00 -15.94 -1.23
CA PRO A 144 -11.04 -15.29 -2.02
C PRO A 144 -12.40 -15.97 -1.81
N GLN A 145 -13.45 -15.16 -1.72
CA GLN A 145 -14.81 -15.68 -1.64
C GLN A 145 -15.37 -15.79 -3.06
N ASP A 146 -15.53 -17.01 -3.55
CA ASP A 146 -16.05 -17.28 -4.89
C ASP A 146 -17.49 -16.81 -5.06
N GLY A 147 -17.78 -16.17 -6.21
CA GLY A 147 -19.12 -15.74 -6.59
C GLY A 147 -19.70 -14.58 -5.77
N VAL A 148 -18.89 -13.99 -4.88
CA VAL A 148 -19.24 -12.78 -4.12
C VAL A 148 -18.61 -11.58 -4.81
N GLY A 149 -19.41 -10.51 -5.00
CA GLY A 149 -18.86 -9.20 -5.41
C GLY A 149 -17.97 -8.61 -4.33
N GLY A 150 -17.49 -7.40 -4.54
CA GLY A 150 -16.59 -6.75 -3.60
C GLY A 150 -17.10 -6.71 -2.16
N TYR A 151 -16.23 -6.93 -1.20
CA TYR A 151 -16.52 -6.94 0.23
C TYR A 151 -15.47 -6.20 1.06
N CYS A 152 -15.86 -5.78 2.27
CA CYS A 152 -14.96 -5.07 3.17
C CYS A 152 -13.97 -6.02 3.85
N VAL A 153 -12.73 -5.55 4.01
CA VAL A 153 -11.63 -6.26 4.69
C VAL A 153 -10.88 -5.31 5.61
N PRO A 154 -10.26 -5.80 6.69
CA PRO A 154 -9.41 -4.96 7.54
C PRO A 154 -8.26 -4.31 6.78
N LEU A 155 -7.55 -5.09 5.96
CA LEU A 155 -6.32 -4.69 5.28
C LEU A 155 -6.27 -5.24 3.85
N THR A 156 -5.52 -4.55 2.99
CA THR A 156 -5.04 -5.05 1.70
C THR A 156 -3.59 -4.64 1.51
N THR A 157 -2.84 -5.37 0.69
CA THR A 157 -1.41 -5.13 0.48
C THR A 157 -1.14 -3.95 -0.46
N GLY A 158 0.01 -3.32 -0.28
CA GLY A 158 0.55 -2.25 -1.11
C GLY A 158 0.91 -2.65 -2.54
N ALA A 159 0.90 -3.96 -2.84
CA ALA A 159 1.14 -4.44 -4.20
C ALA A 159 0.12 -3.87 -5.22
N CYS A 160 -1.11 -3.55 -4.78
CA CYS A 160 -2.04 -2.69 -5.52
C CYS A 160 -3.11 -2.13 -4.59
N GLN A 161 -3.18 -0.81 -4.48
CA GLN A 161 -4.21 -0.08 -3.75
C GLN A 161 -4.77 1.04 -4.62
N ALA A 162 -6.08 1.06 -4.79
CA ALA A 162 -6.79 2.13 -5.51
C ALA A 162 -7.59 3.00 -4.53
N LEU A 163 -7.46 4.31 -4.65
CA LEU A 163 -8.18 5.29 -3.85
C LEU A 163 -8.77 6.39 -4.73
N ARG A 164 -9.94 6.92 -4.34
CA ARG A 164 -10.33 8.22 -4.92
C ARG A 164 -9.34 9.29 -4.44
N ARG A 165 -9.05 10.25 -5.31
CA ARG A 165 -8.18 11.38 -4.97
C ARG A 165 -8.69 12.16 -3.76
N ASP A 166 -10.00 12.42 -3.67
CA ASP A 166 -10.61 13.13 -2.54
C ASP A 166 -10.41 12.38 -1.21
N ALA A 167 -10.56 11.05 -1.21
CA ALA A 167 -10.29 10.22 -0.05
C ALA A 167 -8.79 10.23 0.32
N PHE A 168 -7.89 10.08 -0.67
CA PHE A 168 -6.45 10.15 -0.45
C PHE A 168 -6.01 11.48 0.19
N VAL A 169 -6.57 12.60 -0.30
CA VAL A 169 -6.32 13.94 0.27
C VAL A 169 -6.89 14.06 1.68
N ALA A 170 -8.11 13.57 1.92
CA ALA A 170 -8.72 13.56 3.24
C ALA A 170 -7.92 12.75 4.27
N LEU A 171 -7.33 11.63 3.82
CA LEU A 171 -6.41 10.81 4.63
C LEU A 171 -5.05 11.49 4.87
N GLY A 172 -4.64 12.45 4.03
CA GLY A 172 -3.37 13.17 4.13
C GLY A 172 -2.21 12.47 3.44
N GLY A 173 -2.48 11.58 2.48
CA GLY A 173 -1.47 10.81 1.76
C GLY A 173 -0.83 9.71 2.60
N TYR A 174 0.20 9.04 2.09
CA TYR A 174 1.01 8.12 2.89
C TYR A 174 1.83 8.91 3.93
N ASP A 175 2.00 8.35 5.12
CA ASP A 175 2.78 9.02 6.15
C ASP A 175 4.26 9.12 5.73
N ALA A 176 4.76 10.36 5.61
CA ALA A 176 6.11 10.65 5.11
C ALA A 176 7.22 10.29 6.12
N GLY A 177 6.88 9.92 7.34
CA GLY A 177 7.83 9.48 8.35
C GLY A 177 8.19 8.00 8.24
N PHE A 178 7.50 7.20 7.42
CA PHE A 178 7.96 5.85 7.07
C PHE A 178 9.26 5.93 6.28
N THR A 179 10.18 5.03 6.58
CA THR A 179 11.49 4.97 5.93
C THR A 179 11.54 3.79 4.97
N ARG A 180 12.23 3.96 3.86
CA ARG A 180 12.46 2.96 2.81
C ARG A 180 11.24 2.13 2.45
N TRP A 181 10.93 1.06 3.19
CA TRP A 181 9.89 0.10 2.85
C TRP A 181 9.28 -0.55 4.10
N GLY A 182 7.98 -0.86 4.04
CA GLY A 182 7.23 -1.67 4.99
C GLY A 182 6.28 -0.89 5.89
N PHE A 183 5.11 -1.46 6.11
CA PHE A 183 4.00 -1.00 6.95
C PHE A 183 3.22 0.23 6.47
N GLU A 184 3.67 0.96 5.45
CA GLU A 184 2.98 2.16 4.95
C GLU A 184 1.63 1.83 4.31
N ASP A 185 1.51 0.65 3.72
CA ASP A 185 0.30 0.15 3.04
C ASP A 185 -0.79 -0.29 4.03
N VAL A 186 -0.40 -1.07 5.04
CA VAL A 186 -1.33 -1.52 6.09
C VAL A 186 -1.70 -0.37 7.03
N GLU A 187 -0.79 0.60 7.23
CA GLU A 187 -1.08 1.84 7.94
C GLU A 187 -2.13 2.67 7.20
N MET A 188 -2.02 2.78 5.87
CA MET A 188 -3.02 3.46 5.04
C MET A 188 -4.39 2.78 5.16
N CYS A 189 -4.46 1.45 5.18
CA CYS A 189 -5.70 0.72 5.40
C CYS A 189 -6.29 1.01 6.79
N LEU A 190 -5.49 0.91 7.85
CA LEU A 190 -5.92 1.21 9.22
C LEU A 190 -6.46 2.65 9.32
N ARG A 191 -5.70 3.62 8.82
CA ARG A 191 -6.10 5.03 8.83
C ARG A 191 -7.36 5.28 8.03
N THR A 192 -7.56 4.58 6.91
CA THR A 192 -8.80 4.64 6.13
C THR A 192 -10.01 4.30 7.02
N TRP A 193 -9.94 3.21 7.78
CA TRP A 193 -10.99 2.83 8.72
C TRP A 193 -11.18 3.83 9.86
N LEU A 194 -10.07 4.31 10.46
CA LEU A 194 -10.13 5.25 11.57
C LEU A 194 -10.70 6.62 11.16
N PHE A 195 -10.56 7.01 9.91
CA PHE A 195 -11.09 8.25 9.35
C PHE A 195 -12.53 8.15 8.82
N GLY A 196 -13.19 7.01 9.05
CA GLY A 196 -14.61 6.83 8.74
C GLY A 196 -14.90 6.24 7.38
N PHE A 197 -13.89 5.99 6.55
CA PHE A 197 -14.02 5.25 5.31
C PHE A 197 -13.96 3.73 5.55
N ARG A 198 -14.22 2.97 4.49
CA ARG A 198 -14.06 1.50 4.46
C ARG A 198 -12.96 1.09 3.50
N VAL A 199 -12.30 0.00 3.81
CA VAL A 199 -11.39 -0.73 2.91
C VAL A 199 -12.13 -1.93 2.35
N ALA A 200 -12.08 -2.11 1.04
CA ALA A 200 -12.73 -3.22 0.36
C ALA A 200 -11.78 -3.94 -0.60
N VAL A 201 -12.16 -5.13 -1.01
CA VAL A 201 -11.47 -5.88 -2.07
C VAL A 201 -12.45 -6.25 -3.16
N GLU A 202 -11.96 -6.27 -4.41
CA GLU A 202 -12.70 -6.80 -5.57
C GLU A 202 -12.08 -8.15 -5.98
N PRO A 203 -12.70 -9.26 -5.57
CA PRO A 203 -12.12 -10.59 -5.78
C PRO A 203 -12.05 -11.01 -7.25
N ALA A 204 -12.91 -10.44 -8.12
CA ALA A 204 -12.89 -10.71 -9.55
C ALA A 204 -11.71 -10.05 -10.28
N VAL A 205 -11.11 -9.02 -9.69
CA VAL A 205 -9.86 -8.41 -10.18
C VAL A 205 -8.69 -9.19 -9.62
N VAL A 206 -7.93 -9.84 -10.49
CA VAL A 206 -6.76 -10.64 -10.10
C VAL A 206 -5.49 -9.96 -10.64
N ILE A 207 -4.57 -9.65 -9.74
CA ILE A 207 -3.24 -9.14 -10.08
C ILE A 207 -2.20 -10.19 -9.71
N ALA A 208 -1.38 -10.56 -10.71
CA ALA A 208 -0.24 -11.44 -10.48
C ALA A 208 0.95 -10.59 -10.01
N HIS A 209 1.48 -10.92 -8.84
CA HIS A 209 2.54 -10.19 -8.16
C HIS A 209 3.78 -11.07 -8.00
N TYR A 210 4.97 -10.50 -8.17
CA TYR A 210 6.23 -11.17 -7.86
C TYR A 210 6.51 -11.05 -6.36
N PHE A 211 6.19 -12.10 -5.61
CA PHE A 211 6.54 -12.17 -4.19
C PHE A 211 8.00 -12.55 -4.05
N ARG A 212 8.83 -11.59 -3.67
CA ARG A 212 10.26 -11.78 -3.46
C ARG A 212 10.50 -12.71 -2.27
N GLU A 213 11.42 -13.66 -2.42
CA GLU A 213 11.84 -14.54 -1.34
C GLU A 213 12.89 -13.87 -0.44
N ALA A 214 13.68 -12.97 -1.03
CA ALA A 214 14.67 -12.15 -0.35
C ALA A 214 14.46 -10.67 -0.67
N ARG A 215 15.01 -9.79 0.18
CA ARG A 215 14.91 -8.33 0.01
C ARG A 215 15.97 -7.78 -0.96
N ASP A 216 16.22 -8.49 -2.04
CA ASP A 216 17.40 -8.33 -2.90
C ASP A 216 17.55 -6.93 -3.54
N ASN A 217 16.47 -6.15 -3.65
CA ASN A 217 16.50 -4.83 -4.28
C ASN A 217 16.49 -3.67 -3.29
N TYR A 218 16.23 -3.95 -2.02
CA TYR A 218 16.18 -2.95 -0.98
C TYR A 218 17.23 -3.28 0.07
N ASP A 219 18.24 -2.45 0.20
CA ASP A 219 19.12 -2.45 1.37
C ASP A 219 18.32 -1.89 2.57
N VAL A 220 17.42 -2.74 3.11
CA VAL A 220 16.56 -2.38 4.23
C VAL A 220 17.11 -3.00 5.49
N ASP A 221 17.54 -2.16 6.41
CA ASP A 221 17.96 -2.54 7.75
C ASP A 221 16.74 -3.04 8.56
N ASP A 222 16.91 -4.11 9.33
CA ASP A 222 15.87 -4.64 10.22
C ASP A 222 15.46 -3.63 11.31
N VAL A 223 16.33 -2.68 11.67
CA VAL A 223 15.97 -1.54 12.53
C VAL A 223 14.95 -0.63 11.83
N GLU A 224 15.10 -0.39 10.52
CA GLU A 224 14.15 0.44 9.74
C GLU A 224 12.77 -0.20 9.66
N ILE A 225 12.70 -1.51 9.43
CA ILE A 225 11.42 -2.23 9.42
C ILE A 225 10.77 -2.20 10.80
N THR A 226 11.56 -2.44 11.84
CA THR A 226 11.07 -2.38 13.22
C THR A 226 10.62 -0.96 13.58
N TYR A 227 11.33 0.06 13.10
CA TYR A 227 10.93 1.46 13.23
C TYR A 227 9.57 1.72 12.56
N ASN A 228 9.40 1.31 11.31
CA ASN A 228 8.14 1.49 10.58
C ASN A 228 6.97 0.78 11.28
N PHE A 229 7.19 -0.46 11.73
CA PHE A 229 6.23 -1.21 12.55
C PHE A 229 5.81 -0.44 13.81
N LEU A 230 6.79 0.02 14.60
CA LEU A 230 6.51 0.78 15.82
C LEU A 230 5.87 2.14 15.49
N ARG A 231 6.33 2.82 14.42
CA ARG A 231 5.72 4.08 13.98
C ARG A 231 4.23 3.92 13.74
N MET A 232 3.80 2.91 12.98
CA MET A 232 2.37 2.62 12.77
C MET A 232 1.63 2.44 14.09
N ALA A 233 2.17 1.63 15.01
CA ALA A 233 1.55 1.40 16.31
C ALA A 233 1.43 2.69 17.14
N TYR A 234 2.51 3.49 17.20
CA TYR A 234 2.52 4.73 17.94
C TYR A 234 1.60 5.80 17.33
N LEU A 235 1.46 5.85 16.02
CA LEU A 235 0.54 6.79 15.36
C LEU A 235 -0.92 6.56 15.74
N HIS A 236 -1.34 5.30 15.91
CA HIS A 236 -2.76 4.97 15.91
C HIS A 236 -3.28 4.31 17.18
N PHE A 237 -2.46 3.53 17.90
CA PHE A 237 -2.95 2.70 18.98
C PHE A 237 -3.02 3.42 20.32
N SER A 238 -3.93 2.94 21.17
CA SER A 238 -4.02 3.34 22.57
C SER A 238 -2.73 2.96 23.32
N PRO A 239 -2.37 3.66 24.41
CA PRO A 239 -1.20 3.32 25.22
C PRO A 239 -1.19 1.86 25.69
N THR A 240 -2.35 1.33 26.05
CA THR A 240 -2.52 -0.06 26.46
C THR A 240 -2.15 -1.03 25.33
N ARG A 241 -2.61 -0.76 24.10
CA ARG A 241 -2.32 -1.60 22.94
C ARG A 241 -0.84 -1.49 22.52
N ILE A 242 -0.27 -0.29 22.56
CA ILE A 242 1.19 -0.12 22.33
C ILE A 242 2.01 -1.00 23.29
N GLN A 243 1.63 -1.05 24.59
CA GLN A 243 2.32 -1.92 25.55
C GLN A 243 2.18 -3.41 25.21
N ARG A 244 1.04 -3.86 24.71
CA ARG A 244 0.85 -5.26 24.25
C ARG A 244 1.73 -5.57 23.03
N VAL A 245 1.74 -4.67 22.05
CA VAL A 245 2.62 -4.77 20.87
C VAL A 245 4.09 -4.86 21.30
N LEU A 246 4.57 -3.99 22.17
CA LEU A 246 5.95 -4.00 22.65
C LEU A 246 6.30 -5.30 23.40
N ARG A 247 5.36 -5.87 24.16
CA ARG A 247 5.57 -7.17 24.80
C ARG A 247 5.66 -8.29 23.78
N ALA A 248 4.79 -8.30 22.76
CA ALA A 248 4.79 -9.32 21.72
C ALA A 248 6.11 -9.36 20.95
N VAL A 249 6.73 -8.19 20.73
CA VAL A 249 7.98 -8.07 19.97
C VAL A 249 9.22 -7.90 20.87
N GLN A 250 9.14 -8.11 22.18
CA GLN A 250 10.25 -7.87 23.13
C GLN A 250 11.53 -8.68 22.84
N ALA A 251 11.40 -9.84 22.17
CA ALA A 251 12.52 -10.67 21.76
C ALA A 251 13.23 -10.18 20.48
N ASN A 252 12.65 -9.22 19.75
CA ASN A 252 13.29 -8.65 18.58
C ASN A 252 14.45 -7.71 19.02
N PRO A 253 15.71 -8.01 18.63
CA PRO A 253 16.88 -7.25 19.08
C PRO A 253 16.89 -5.79 18.58
N HIS A 254 16.11 -5.47 17.56
CA HIS A 254 16.07 -4.15 16.92
C HIS A 254 15.09 -3.17 17.57
N VAL A 255 14.22 -3.64 18.48
CA VAL A 255 13.17 -2.83 19.13
C VAL A 255 13.75 -1.60 19.83
N ARG A 256 14.85 -1.78 20.60
CA ARG A 256 15.45 -0.66 21.34
C ARG A 256 15.97 0.45 20.40
N ALA A 257 16.75 0.08 19.38
CA ALA A 257 17.25 1.04 18.40
C ALA A 257 16.12 1.74 17.62
N ALA A 258 15.08 0.98 17.27
CA ALA A 258 13.89 1.53 16.61
C ALA A 258 13.13 2.51 17.51
N GLN A 259 13.01 2.24 18.83
CA GLN A 259 12.40 3.15 19.78
C GLN A 259 13.20 4.45 19.99
N GLU A 260 14.54 4.35 20.07
CA GLU A 260 15.41 5.53 20.13
C GLU A 260 15.23 6.41 18.89
N ARG A 261 15.25 5.82 17.69
CA ARG A 261 14.97 6.56 16.44
C ARG A 261 13.56 7.13 16.38
N LEU A 262 12.57 6.43 16.92
CA LEU A 262 11.19 6.91 16.98
C LEU A 262 11.05 8.13 17.88
N ALA A 263 11.74 8.16 19.01
CA ALA A 263 11.74 9.29 19.95
C ALA A 263 12.30 10.57 19.33
N ASP A 264 13.26 10.45 18.39
CA ASP A 264 13.86 11.57 17.66
C ASP A 264 13.05 11.99 16.41
N SER A 265 11.94 11.31 16.13
CA SER A 265 11.09 11.57 14.96
C SER A 265 9.91 12.48 15.28
N ASP A 266 9.15 12.84 14.24
CA ASP A 266 7.91 13.62 14.33
C ASP A 266 6.68 12.80 14.79
N VAL A 267 6.86 11.54 15.22
CA VAL A 267 5.75 10.61 15.47
C VAL A 267 4.71 11.14 16.44
N PHE A 268 5.13 11.85 17.49
CA PHE A 268 4.20 12.38 18.51
C PHE A 268 3.37 13.54 18.01
N ASP A 269 3.98 14.46 17.23
CA ASP A 269 3.27 15.55 16.59
C ASP A 269 2.30 15.04 15.54
N ARG A 270 2.77 14.09 14.72
CA ARG A 270 1.95 13.43 13.72
C ARG A 270 0.80 12.63 14.35
N ARG A 271 1.05 11.93 15.45
CA ARG A 271 0.01 11.27 16.25
C ARG A 271 -1.06 12.26 16.70
N ALA A 272 -0.67 13.40 17.26
CA ALA A 272 -1.60 14.41 17.74
C ALA A 272 -2.53 14.91 16.62
N ASP A 273 -1.98 15.20 15.42
CA ASP A 273 -2.75 15.55 14.23
C ASP A 273 -3.75 14.45 13.85
N LEU A 274 -3.30 13.20 13.74
CA LEU A 274 -4.15 12.07 13.34
C LEU A 274 -5.25 11.79 14.36
N LEU A 275 -4.95 11.84 15.65
CA LEU A 275 -5.95 11.66 16.72
C LEU A 275 -7.01 12.76 16.70
N GLY A 276 -6.64 14.00 16.35
CA GLY A 276 -7.58 15.13 16.22
C GLY A 276 -8.53 14.99 15.03
N ARG A 277 -8.14 14.22 14.00
CA ARG A 277 -8.89 14.09 12.73
C ARG A 277 -9.69 12.80 12.62
N ARG A 278 -9.30 11.75 13.31
CA ARG A 278 -9.96 10.45 13.24
C ARG A 278 -11.37 10.48 13.81
N GLN A 279 -12.25 9.67 13.24
CA GLN A 279 -13.65 9.50 13.69
C GLN A 279 -13.82 8.29 14.60
N ARG A 280 -12.88 7.36 14.58
CA ARG A 280 -12.91 6.08 15.29
C ARG A 280 -11.55 5.82 15.93
N ASP A 281 -11.52 5.00 16.97
CA ASP A 281 -10.28 4.60 17.65
C ASP A 281 -9.85 3.18 17.29
N ASP A 282 -8.68 2.78 17.78
CA ASP A 282 -8.14 1.44 17.58
C ASP A 282 -8.98 0.36 18.28
N GLU A 283 -9.62 0.66 19.42
CA GLU A 283 -10.50 -0.29 20.10
C GLU A 283 -11.72 -0.62 19.25
N TRP A 284 -12.34 0.41 18.63
CA TRP A 284 -13.41 0.20 17.66
C TRP A 284 -12.93 -0.65 16.48
N TYR A 285 -11.75 -0.34 15.91
CA TYR A 285 -11.22 -1.07 14.75
C TYR A 285 -11.02 -2.57 15.05
N PHE A 286 -10.39 -2.91 16.17
CA PHE A 286 -10.16 -4.31 16.55
C PHE A 286 -11.42 -5.04 17.00
N ARG A 287 -12.44 -4.35 17.45
CA ARG A 287 -13.73 -4.96 17.79
C ARG A 287 -14.60 -5.20 16.56
N GLU A 288 -14.70 -4.22 15.65
CA GLU A 288 -15.70 -4.21 14.58
C GLU A 288 -15.14 -4.63 13.20
N VAL A 289 -13.84 -4.50 12.98
CA VAL A 289 -13.23 -4.65 11.65
C VAL A 289 -12.24 -5.81 11.61
N ASN A 290 -11.15 -5.72 12.39
CA ASN A 290 -10.10 -6.74 12.36
C ASN A 290 -10.49 -8.03 13.06
N GLY A 291 -11.35 -7.94 14.05
CA GLY A 291 -11.56 -8.97 15.06
C GLY A 291 -10.53 -8.92 16.19
N PRO A 292 -10.75 -9.67 17.27
CA PRO A 292 -9.83 -9.68 18.40
C PRO A 292 -8.46 -10.23 18.01
N LEU A 293 -7.41 -9.64 18.60
CA LEU A 293 -6.06 -10.19 18.53
C LEU A 293 -5.90 -11.28 19.59
N VAL A 294 -5.19 -12.34 19.23
CA VAL A 294 -4.81 -13.42 20.16
C VAL A 294 -3.60 -12.95 20.99
N ASP A 295 -3.62 -13.23 22.30
CA ASP A 295 -2.51 -12.92 23.22
C ASP A 295 -1.35 -13.91 23.06
#